data_293042d312e26dfeaddfe2fa8af92ae1
#
_entry.id   293042d312e26dfeaddfe2fa8af92ae1
#
_cell.length_a   1.000
_cell.length_b   1.000
_cell.length_c   1.000
_cell.angle_alpha   90.00
_cell.angle_beta   90.00
_cell.angle_gamma   90.00
#
_symmetry.space_group_name_H-M   'P 1'
#
loop_
_entity.id
_entity.type
_entity.pdbx_description
1 polymer ?
#
loop_
_entity_poly.entity_id
_entity_poly.type
_entity_poly.pdbx_seq_one_letter_code
_entity_poly.pdbx_strand_id
1 'polypeptide(L)'
;LGDVYKRQTTFGCQMNARDSEKLVGILEQIGYVEEPDEEKADFVIYNTCTVRENANLRVYGRLGQLGRIKKKNPHMMIALCGCMMQEPEVVEKLKKSYRFVDLIFGTHNIYKFAELLTNSMQSDRMVIDIWKDTDKIVEDLPVERKYSFKSGVNIMFGCNNFCSYCIVPYVRGRERSRDP
;
A
#
# COMPACT_ATOMS: atom_id res chain seq x y z
N LEU A 1 -21.75 -3.27 -17.05
CA LEU A 1 -20.38 -3.25 -16.51
C LEU A 1 -20.35 -4.32 -15.43
N GLY A 2 -19.49 -5.34 -15.55
CA GLY A 2 -19.36 -6.38 -14.52
C GLY A 2 -18.67 -5.82 -13.27
N ASP A 3 -18.78 -6.55 -12.14
CA ASP A 3 -18.07 -6.22 -10.91
C ASP A 3 -16.56 -6.30 -11.14
N VAL A 4 -15.81 -5.39 -10.51
CA VAL A 4 -14.34 -5.39 -10.52
C VAL A 4 -13.87 -5.85 -9.15
N TYR A 5 -13.03 -6.88 -9.12
CA TYR A 5 -12.66 -7.56 -7.90
C TYR A 5 -11.28 -7.13 -7.39
N LYS A 6 -11.18 -6.85 -6.08
CA LYS A 6 -9.92 -6.53 -5.42
C LYS A 6 -9.52 -7.56 -4.39
N ARG A 7 -8.22 -7.76 -4.23
CA ARG A 7 -7.64 -8.47 -3.10
C ARG A 7 -6.59 -7.60 -2.41
N GLN A 8 -6.74 -7.41 -1.10
CA GLN A 8 -5.77 -6.68 -0.30
C GLN A 8 -5.10 -7.58 0.73
N THR A 9 -3.77 -7.45 0.85
CA THR A 9 -2.98 -8.12 1.89
C THR A 9 -2.14 -7.11 2.65
N THR A 10 -2.25 -7.12 3.97
CA THR A 10 -1.50 -6.24 4.86
C THR A 10 -0.38 -6.99 5.54
N PHE A 11 0.83 -6.50 5.38
CA PHE A 11 2.01 -6.96 6.10
C PHE A 11 2.41 -5.89 7.10
N GLY A 12 2.49 -6.22 8.41
CA GLY A 12 3.09 -5.30 9.35
C GLY A 12 2.32 -4.95 10.61
N CYS A 13 2.33 -3.68 10.99
CA CYS A 13 1.84 -3.18 12.25
C CYS A 13 0.42 -2.59 12.17
N GLN A 14 -0.08 -2.06 13.31
CA GLN A 14 -1.40 -1.42 13.38
C GLN A 14 -1.53 -0.20 12.46
N MET A 15 -0.45 0.57 12.24
CA MET A 15 -0.45 1.69 11.28
C MET A 15 -0.76 1.20 9.87
N ASN A 16 -0.11 0.11 9.43
CA ASN A 16 -0.40 -0.49 8.13
C ASN A 16 -1.84 -1.02 8.06
N ALA A 17 -2.34 -1.60 9.14
CA ALA A 17 -3.75 -2.05 9.18
C ALA A 17 -4.71 -0.88 8.96
N ARG A 18 -4.45 0.25 9.62
CA ARG A 18 -5.27 1.47 9.45
C ARG A 18 -5.13 2.08 8.05
N ASP A 19 -3.92 2.11 7.50
CA ASP A 19 -3.69 2.54 6.12
C ASP A 19 -4.46 1.62 5.14
N SER A 20 -4.51 0.33 5.43
CA SER A 20 -5.25 -0.65 4.64
C SER A 20 -6.76 -0.42 4.66
N GLU A 21 -7.35 -0.06 5.80
CA GLU A 21 -8.77 0.30 5.89
C GLU A 21 -9.13 1.50 5.00
N LYS A 22 -8.20 2.49 4.88
CA LYS A 22 -8.38 3.62 3.97
C LYS A 22 -8.30 3.19 2.51
N LEU A 23 -7.32 2.35 2.15
CA LEU A 23 -7.17 1.84 0.79
C LEU A 23 -8.39 1.02 0.35
N VAL A 24 -8.92 0.17 1.24
CA VAL A 24 -10.16 -0.58 0.99
C VAL A 24 -11.33 0.37 0.79
N GLY A 25 -11.51 1.36 1.67
CA GLY A 25 -12.59 2.33 1.55
C GLY A 25 -12.55 3.12 0.24
N ILE A 26 -11.36 3.54 -0.20
CA ILE A 26 -11.18 4.20 -1.51
C ILE A 26 -11.57 3.26 -2.66
N LEU A 27 -11.11 2.00 -2.63
CA LEU A 27 -11.42 1.02 -3.68
C LEU A 27 -12.92 0.72 -3.76
N GLU A 28 -13.59 0.57 -2.64
CA GLU A 28 -15.04 0.33 -2.59
C GLU A 28 -15.86 1.52 -3.09
N GLN A 29 -15.42 2.75 -2.79
CA GLN A 29 -16.07 3.95 -3.34
C GLN A 29 -16.00 4.03 -4.88
N ILE A 30 -14.95 3.50 -5.48
CA ILE A 30 -14.80 3.45 -6.94
C ILE A 30 -15.32 2.14 -7.55
N GLY A 31 -16.01 1.31 -6.77
CA GLY A 31 -16.78 0.17 -7.25
C GLY A 31 -16.07 -1.18 -7.19
N TYR A 32 -14.91 -1.30 -6.52
CA TYR A 32 -14.26 -2.59 -6.33
C TYR A 32 -14.92 -3.41 -5.21
N VAL A 33 -15.08 -4.70 -5.46
CA VAL A 33 -15.62 -5.69 -4.51
C VAL A 33 -14.50 -6.58 -3.99
N GLU A 34 -14.55 -6.96 -2.72
CA GLU A 34 -13.55 -7.85 -2.11
C GLU A 34 -13.64 -9.26 -2.69
N GLU A 35 -12.50 -9.81 -3.14
CA GLU A 35 -12.34 -11.19 -3.58
C GLU A 35 -11.25 -11.87 -2.73
N PRO A 36 -11.57 -12.94 -2.00
CA PRO A 36 -10.60 -13.62 -1.15
C PRO A 36 -9.51 -14.38 -1.92
N ASP A 37 -9.75 -14.71 -3.18
CA ASP A 37 -8.84 -15.47 -4.03
C ASP A 37 -8.03 -14.53 -4.95
N GLU A 38 -6.72 -14.46 -4.76
CA GLU A 38 -5.83 -13.63 -5.58
C GLU A 38 -5.85 -14.02 -7.07
N GLU A 39 -6.17 -15.27 -7.41
CA GLU A 39 -6.23 -15.72 -8.81
C GLU A 39 -7.44 -15.18 -9.58
N LYS A 40 -8.48 -14.76 -8.84
CA LYS A 40 -9.73 -14.21 -9.39
C LYS A 40 -9.82 -12.69 -9.31
N ALA A 41 -8.91 -12.05 -8.59
CA ALA A 41 -8.91 -10.62 -8.42
C ALA A 41 -8.41 -9.90 -9.69
N ASP A 42 -9.07 -8.80 -10.05
CA ASP A 42 -8.62 -7.90 -11.11
C ASP A 42 -7.56 -6.92 -10.61
N PHE A 43 -7.56 -6.64 -9.30
CA PHE A 43 -6.62 -5.75 -8.64
C PHE A 43 -6.11 -6.36 -7.33
N VAL A 44 -4.80 -6.49 -7.20
CA VAL A 44 -4.14 -6.97 -5.98
C VAL A 44 -3.27 -5.87 -5.40
N ILE A 45 -3.45 -5.54 -4.12
CA ILE A 45 -2.64 -4.56 -3.41
C ILE A 45 -1.98 -5.16 -2.16
N TYR A 46 -0.67 -4.99 -2.03
CA TYR A 46 0.08 -5.33 -0.84
C TYR A 46 0.52 -4.06 -0.10
N ASN A 47 0.00 -3.90 1.11
CA ASN A 47 0.49 -2.89 2.04
C ASN A 47 1.60 -3.50 2.90
N THR A 48 2.81 -2.99 2.72
CA THR A 48 4.05 -3.63 3.14
C THR A 48 4.70 -2.93 4.33
N CYS A 49 5.50 -3.67 5.08
CA CYS A 49 6.19 -3.20 6.29
C CYS A 49 7.68 -3.47 6.18
N THR A 50 8.50 -2.56 6.71
CA THR A 50 9.95 -2.71 6.79
C THR A 50 10.49 -2.91 8.21
N VAL A 51 9.64 -2.76 9.23
CA VAL A 51 10.07 -2.89 10.65
C VAL A 51 10.51 -4.31 11.01
N ARG A 52 10.07 -5.31 10.24
CA ARG A 52 10.38 -6.72 10.48
C ARG A 52 10.99 -7.33 9.21
N GLU A 53 12.24 -7.75 9.27
CA GLU A 53 12.95 -8.36 8.15
C GLU A 53 12.19 -9.54 7.52
N ASN A 54 11.59 -10.39 8.34
CA ASN A 54 10.74 -11.49 7.87
C ASN A 54 9.51 -11.02 7.06
N ALA A 55 9.06 -9.77 7.22
CA ALA A 55 7.96 -9.24 6.41
C ALA A 55 8.40 -9.02 4.96
N ASN A 56 9.62 -8.52 4.74
CA ASN A 56 10.18 -8.30 3.41
C ASN A 56 10.33 -9.62 2.63
N LEU A 57 10.84 -10.67 3.28
CA LEU A 57 10.98 -12.00 2.66
C LEU A 57 9.63 -12.58 2.25
N ARG A 58 8.59 -12.42 3.09
CA ARG A 58 7.22 -12.85 2.77
C ARG A 58 6.65 -12.10 1.56
N VAL A 59 6.88 -10.78 1.48
CA VAL A 59 6.43 -9.97 0.33
C VAL A 59 7.07 -10.48 -0.95
N TYR A 60 8.39 -10.71 -0.98
CA TYR A 60 9.05 -11.23 -2.17
C TYR A 60 8.56 -12.62 -2.57
N GLY A 61 8.34 -13.52 -1.60
CA GLY A 61 7.78 -14.85 -1.86
C GLY A 61 6.39 -14.77 -2.51
N ARG A 62 5.52 -13.90 -1.98
CA ARG A 62 4.16 -13.66 -2.53
C ARG A 62 4.22 -13.00 -3.90
N LEU A 63 5.12 -12.04 -4.13
CA LEU A 63 5.32 -11.44 -5.45
C LEU A 63 5.73 -12.49 -6.50
N GLY A 64 6.55 -13.46 -6.14
CA GLY A 64 6.88 -14.57 -7.03
C GLY A 64 5.65 -15.40 -7.44
N GLN A 65 4.67 -15.56 -6.54
CA GLN A 65 3.39 -16.21 -6.85
C GLN A 65 2.52 -15.32 -7.73
N LEU A 66 2.36 -14.02 -7.38
CA LEU A 66 1.59 -13.07 -8.18
C LEU A 66 2.11 -12.92 -9.60
N GLY A 67 3.43 -12.96 -9.79
CA GLY A 67 4.00 -12.95 -11.15
C GLY A 67 3.60 -14.15 -11.99
N ARG A 68 3.35 -15.33 -11.39
CA ARG A 68 2.80 -16.49 -12.07
C ARG A 68 1.32 -16.34 -12.40
N ILE A 69 0.55 -15.76 -11.45
CA ILE A 69 -0.88 -15.47 -11.66
C ILE A 69 -1.05 -14.44 -12.77
N LYS A 70 -0.30 -13.34 -12.74
CA LYS A 70 -0.35 -12.29 -13.77
C LYS A 70 0.01 -12.77 -15.15
N LYS A 71 0.87 -13.78 -15.31
CA LYS A 71 1.13 -14.42 -16.61
C LYS A 71 -0.09 -15.14 -17.17
N LYS A 72 -0.97 -15.68 -16.31
CA LYS A 72 -2.24 -16.32 -16.71
C LYS A 72 -3.35 -15.29 -16.89
N ASN A 73 -3.35 -14.22 -16.11
CA ASN A 73 -4.29 -13.10 -16.18
C ASN A 73 -3.53 -11.77 -16.38
N PRO A 74 -3.15 -11.41 -17.61
CA PRO A 74 -2.36 -10.21 -17.91
C PRO A 74 -3.06 -8.89 -17.53
N HIS A 75 -4.40 -8.89 -17.47
CA HIS A 75 -5.19 -7.70 -17.13
C HIS A 75 -5.23 -7.41 -15.64
N MET A 76 -4.86 -8.37 -14.79
CA MET A 76 -4.73 -8.15 -13.37
C MET A 76 -3.74 -7.01 -13.10
N MET A 77 -4.11 -6.06 -12.24
CA MET A 77 -3.21 -5.00 -11.78
C MET A 77 -2.64 -5.33 -10.40
N ILE A 78 -1.37 -5.00 -10.18
CA ILE A 78 -0.65 -5.26 -8.93
C ILE A 78 -0.06 -3.96 -8.41
N ALA A 79 -0.45 -3.60 -7.18
CA ALA A 79 0.08 -2.43 -6.47
C ALA A 79 0.85 -2.81 -5.20
N LEU A 80 1.90 -2.06 -4.92
CA LEU A 80 2.67 -2.16 -3.69
C LEU A 80 2.69 -0.80 -2.99
N CYS A 81 2.44 -0.81 -1.68
CA CYS A 81 2.53 0.40 -0.87
C CYS A 81 3.06 0.11 0.53
N GLY A 82 3.13 1.13 1.36
CA GLY A 82 3.54 1.02 2.76
C GLY A 82 5.00 1.33 3.02
N CYS A 83 5.45 1.06 4.24
CA CYS A 83 6.77 1.49 4.73
C CYS A 83 7.94 0.94 3.92
N MET A 84 7.82 -0.30 3.43
CA MET A 84 8.87 -0.93 2.63
C MET A 84 9.15 -0.18 1.32
N MET A 85 8.15 0.51 0.78
CA MET A 85 8.30 1.30 -0.46
C MET A 85 9.05 2.62 -0.23
N GLN A 86 9.31 3.00 1.00
CA GLN A 86 10.15 4.17 1.33
C GLN A 86 11.66 3.87 1.28
N GLU A 87 12.04 2.61 1.11
CA GLU A 87 13.44 2.19 0.99
C GLU A 87 13.90 2.21 -0.47
N PRO A 88 14.85 3.10 -0.88
CA PRO A 88 15.27 3.22 -2.26
C PRO A 88 15.81 1.91 -2.86
N GLU A 89 16.56 1.14 -2.09
CA GLU A 89 17.13 -0.13 -2.53
C GLU A 89 16.06 -1.16 -2.87
N VAL A 90 14.97 -1.19 -2.08
CA VAL A 90 13.81 -2.06 -2.34
C VAL A 90 13.14 -1.67 -3.65
N VAL A 91 12.90 -0.37 -3.85
CA VAL A 91 12.26 0.14 -5.07
C VAL A 91 13.10 -0.18 -6.30
N GLU A 92 14.42 0.01 -6.24
CA GLU A 92 15.33 -0.33 -7.35
C GLU A 92 15.33 -1.84 -7.64
N LYS A 93 15.27 -2.68 -6.61
CA LYS A 93 15.12 -4.14 -6.78
C LYS A 93 13.79 -4.49 -7.46
N LEU A 94 12.69 -3.84 -7.06
CA LEU A 94 11.38 -4.06 -7.67
C LEU A 94 11.38 -3.66 -9.16
N LYS A 95 11.92 -2.50 -9.50
CA LYS A 95 12.07 -2.04 -10.90
C LYS A 95 12.83 -3.04 -11.78
N LYS A 96 13.89 -3.65 -11.23
CA LYS A 96 14.75 -4.58 -11.98
C LYS A 96 14.13 -5.97 -12.10
N SER A 97 13.58 -6.50 -11.01
CA SER A 97 13.24 -7.93 -10.89
C SER A 97 11.75 -8.23 -10.91
N TYR A 98 10.88 -7.23 -10.70
CA TYR A 98 9.43 -7.41 -10.59
C TYR A 98 8.66 -6.45 -11.51
N ARG A 99 9.05 -6.40 -12.77
CA ARG A 99 8.50 -5.47 -13.80
C ARG A 99 7.01 -5.67 -14.08
N PHE A 100 6.42 -6.74 -13.59
CA PHE A 100 4.99 -7.02 -13.69
C PHE A 100 4.15 -6.26 -12.65
N VAL A 101 4.76 -5.57 -11.70
CA VAL A 101 4.07 -4.66 -10.77
C VAL A 101 3.70 -3.39 -11.52
N ASP A 102 2.47 -2.93 -11.38
CA ASP A 102 1.94 -1.79 -12.13
C ASP A 102 2.07 -0.48 -11.37
N LEU A 103 1.92 -0.51 -10.03
CA LEU A 103 1.91 0.68 -9.18
C LEU A 103 2.74 0.49 -7.92
N ILE A 104 3.60 1.46 -7.61
CA ILE A 104 4.34 1.56 -6.34
C ILE A 104 4.15 2.95 -5.76
N PHE A 105 3.69 3.05 -4.51
CA PHE A 105 3.56 4.33 -3.82
C PHE A 105 3.91 4.25 -2.33
N GLY A 106 4.25 5.40 -1.76
CA GLY A 106 4.74 5.50 -0.39
C GLY A 106 3.64 5.63 0.65
N THR A 107 4.05 5.82 1.90
CA THR A 107 3.16 6.03 3.04
C THR A 107 2.59 7.45 3.11
N HIS A 108 3.26 8.41 2.49
CA HIS A 108 2.94 9.83 2.60
C HIS A 108 1.88 10.30 1.61
N ASN A 109 1.60 9.52 0.56
CA ASN A 109 0.68 9.88 -0.52
C ASN A 109 -0.48 8.90 -0.72
N ILE A 110 -0.86 8.17 0.32
CA ILE A 110 -2.02 7.24 0.31
C ILE A 110 -3.31 7.95 -0.15
N TYR A 111 -3.50 9.21 0.22
CA TYR A 111 -4.67 9.99 -0.18
C TYR A 111 -4.78 10.24 -1.69
N LYS A 112 -3.69 10.09 -2.44
CA LYS A 112 -3.65 10.16 -3.89
C LYS A 112 -3.93 8.82 -4.58
N PHE A 113 -4.23 7.79 -3.83
CA PHE A 113 -4.28 6.42 -4.36
C PHE A 113 -5.27 6.28 -5.54
N ALA A 114 -6.45 6.91 -5.49
CA ALA A 114 -7.40 6.86 -6.60
C ALA A 114 -6.83 7.49 -7.89
N GLU A 115 -6.14 8.64 -7.76
CA GLU A 115 -5.43 9.29 -8.88
C GLU A 115 -4.32 8.40 -9.43
N LEU A 116 -3.50 7.84 -8.55
CA LEU A 116 -2.38 6.97 -8.92
C LEU A 116 -2.85 5.68 -9.61
N LEU A 117 -3.95 5.11 -9.14
CA LEU A 117 -4.57 3.94 -9.77
C LEU A 117 -5.05 4.29 -11.19
N THR A 118 -5.74 5.41 -11.38
CA THR A 118 -6.19 5.87 -12.69
C THR A 118 -5.02 6.08 -13.65
N ASN A 119 -3.96 6.74 -13.18
CA ASN A 119 -2.73 6.95 -13.97
C ASN A 119 -2.05 5.62 -14.34
N SER A 120 -2.05 4.66 -13.42
CA SER A 120 -1.50 3.33 -13.66
C SER A 120 -2.31 2.53 -14.69
N MET A 121 -3.65 2.67 -14.68
CA MET A 121 -4.53 2.04 -15.69
C MET A 121 -4.29 2.58 -17.11
N GLN A 122 -3.83 3.81 -17.23
CA GLN A 122 -3.56 4.47 -18.51
C GLN A 122 -2.10 4.31 -18.97
N SER A 123 -1.27 3.66 -18.16
CA SER A 123 0.17 3.53 -18.41
C SER A 123 0.55 2.09 -18.72
N ASP A 124 1.34 1.89 -19.79
CA ASP A 124 1.96 0.60 -20.10
C ASP A 124 3.22 0.33 -19.27
N ARG A 125 3.57 1.22 -18.36
CA ARG A 125 4.77 1.13 -17.52
C ARG A 125 4.41 1.22 -16.04
N MET A 126 5.26 0.62 -15.20
CA MET A 126 5.17 0.74 -13.75
C MET A 126 5.14 2.22 -13.34
N VAL A 127 4.06 2.63 -12.67
CA VAL A 127 3.93 3.96 -12.06
C VAL A 127 4.53 3.94 -10.67
N ILE A 128 5.42 4.88 -10.38
CA ILE A 128 6.08 4.99 -9.08
C ILE A 128 5.91 6.42 -8.58
N ASP A 129 5.23 6.57 -7.44
CA ASP A 129 5.07 7.86 -6.75
C ASP A 129 5.35 7.70 -5.26
N ILE A 130 6.56 8.05 -4.84
CA ILE A 130 7.01 7.91 -3.47
C ILE A 130 7.49 9.26 -2.96
N TRP A 131 6.75 9.81 -2.01
CA TRP A 131 7.13 11.04 -1.35
C TRP A 131 8.05 10.75 -0.17
N LYS A 132 9.14 11.49 -0.08
CA LYS A 132 10.11 11.35 1.01
C LYS A 132 9.59 11.91 2.32
N ASP A 133 8.77 12.96 2.24
CA ASP A 133 8.20 13.64 3.39
C ASP A 133 6.88 14.33 3.01
N THR A 134 6.08 14.67 4.02
CA THR A 134 4.89 15.51 3.89
C THR A 134 4.56 16.13 5.25
N ASP A 135 4.13 17.36 5.26
CA ASP A 135 3.57 18.06 6.42
C ASP A 135 2.05 17.86 6.54
N LYS A 136 1.42 17.28 5.51
CA LYS A 136 -0.02 17.09 5.45
C LYS A 136 -0.49 15.96 6.37
N ILE A 137 -1.57 16.22 7.08
CA ILE A 137 -2.43 15.22 7.70
C ILE A 137 -3.71 15.21 6.89
N VAL A 138 -3.96 14.14 6.16
CA VAL A 138 -5.18 13.98 5.37
C VAL A 138 -6.16 13.16 6.19
N GLU A 139 -7.26 13.80 6.51
CA GLU A 139 -8.41 13.22 7.20
C GLU A 139 -9.55 12.98 6.20
N ASP A 140 -10.66 12.47 6.67
CA ASP A 140 -11.89 12.26 5.89
C ASP A 140 -11.74 11.35 4.66
N LEU A 141 -10.67 10.55 4.63
CA LEU A 141 -10.58 9.48 3.65
C LEU A 141 -11.63 8.41 3.95
N PRO A 142 -12.25 7.85 2.93
CA PRO A 142 -13.14 6.72 3.09
C PRO A 142 -12.42 5.57 3.81
N VAL A 143 -13.12 4.94 4.72
CA VAL A 143 -12.56 3.88 5.56
C VAL A 143 -13.54 2.73 5.64
N GLU A 144 -13.11 1.56 5.17
CA GLU A 144 -13.83 0.32 5.46
C GLU A 144 -13.20 -0.36 6.68
N ARG A 145 -14.01 -0.47 7.73
CA ARG A 145 -13.55 -1.00 9.03
C ARG A 145 -13.61 -2.51 9.05
N LYS A 146 -12.50 -3.14 9.37
CA LYS A 146 -12.44 -4.60 9.49
C LYS A 146 -13.35 -5.17 10.58
N TYR A 147 -13.62 -4.42 11.64
CA TYR A 147 -14.44 -4.85 12.77
C TYR A 147 -15.51 -3.81 13.11
N SER A 148 -16.74 -4.24 13.32
CA SER A 148 -17.86 -3.38 13.71
C SER A 148 -17.74 -2.81 15.14
N PHE A 149 -17.02 -3.51 16.01
CA PHE A 149 -16.87 -3.18 17.44
C PHE A 149 -15.52 -2.56 17.81
N LYS A 150 -14.59 -2.45 16.85
CA LYS A 150 -13.23 -1.96 17.08
C LYS A 150 -12.76 -1.08 15.92
N SER A 151 -12.23 0.09 16.24
CA SER A 151 -11.68 1.03 15.26
C SER A 151 -10.36 1.61 15.73
N GLY A 152 -9.44 1.81 14.79
CA GLY A 152 -8.23 2.59 15.01
C GLY A 152 -8.46 4.06 14.64
N VAL A 153 -7.91 4.98 15.44
CA VAL A 153 -7.85 6.40 15.13
C VAL A 153 -6.38 6.81 15.10
N ASN A 154 -5.94 7.38 14.00
CA ASN A 154 -4.59 7.93 13.91
C ASN A 154 -4.61 9.30 14.60
N ILE A 155 -3.95 9.42 15.75
CA ILE A 155 -3.77 10.68 16.46
C ILE A 155 -2.43 11.36 16.10
N MET A 156 -1.49 10.56 15.59
CA MET A 156 -0.13 11.02 15.29
C MET A 156 0.47 10.19 14.13
N PHE A 157 1.30 10.83 13.34
CA PHE A 157 2.10 10.21 12.26
C PHE A 157 3.58 10.51 12.46
N GLY A 158 4.45 9.57 12.08
CA GLY A 158 5.89 9.76 12.16
C GLY A 158 6.43 9.72 13.60
N CYS A 159 7.69 10.14 13.76
CA CYS A 159 8.33 10.22 15.07
C CYS A 159 9.60 11.08 15.01
N ASN A 160 9.86 11.89 16.04
CA ASN A 160 11.04 12.76 16.15
C ASN A 160 12.16 12.21 17.06
N ASN A 161 11.98 11.01 17.65
CA ASN A 161 12.95 10.50 18.63
C ASN A 161 14.25 9.98 18.02
N PHE A 162 14.25 9.53 16.75
CA PHE A 162 15.44 9.02 16.05
C PHE A 162 16.27 8.02 16.87
N CYS A 163 15.62 7.10 17.59
CA CYS A 163 16.31 6.04 18.31
C CYS A 163 17.20 5.25 17.36
N SER A 164 18.41 4.85 17.79
CA SER A 164 19.45 4.25 16.96
C SER A 164 19.03 2.98 16.19
N TYR A 165 18.02 2.26 16.70
CA TYR A 165 17.51 1.02 16.12
C TYR A 165 16.19 1.20 15.34
N CYS A 166 15.66 2.43 15.25
CA CYS A 166 14.29 2.65 14.78
C CYS A 166 14.25 3.24 13.37
N ILE A 167 13.57 2.53 12.45
CA ILE A 167 13.37 2.95 11.07
C ILE A 167 12.20 3.96 10.90
N VAL A 168 11.31 4.10 11.90
CA VAL A 168 10.05 4.86 11.78
C VAL A 168 10.25 6.29 11.28
N PRO A 169 11.20 7.11 11.79
CA PRO A 169 11.39 8.47 11.29
C PRO A 169 11.72 8.54 9.80
N TYR A 170 12.36 7.51 9.27
CA TYR A 170 12.81 7.46 7.86
C TYR A 170 11.73 7.00 6.89
N VAL A 171 10.77 6.18 7.38
CA VAL A 171 9.72 5.60 6.53
C VAL A 171 8.32 6.16 6.80
N ARG A 172 8.13 6.89 7.91
CA ARG A 172 6.87 7.57 8.29
C ARG A 172 7.05 9.08 8.47
N GLY A 173 8.28 9.58 8.32
CA GLY A 173 8.62 11.00 8.42
C GLY A 173 8.65 11.54 9.83
N ARG A 174 8.74 12.86 9.94
CA ARG A 174 8.68 13.60 11.19
C ARG A 174 7.30 13.48 11.83
N GLU A 175 7.27 13.73 13.13
CA GLU A 175 6.02 13.74 13.88
C GLU A 175 5.07 14.82 13.38
N ARG A 176 3.82 14.43 13.17
CA ARG A 176 2.69 15.29 12.83
C ARG A 176 1.50 14.79 13.62
N SER A 177 1.06 15.59 14.57
CA SER A 177 -0.07 15.30 15.45
C SER A 177 -1.34 15.96 14.92
N ARG A 178 -2.47 15.30 15.11
CA ARG A 178 -3.78 15.91 14.86
C ARG A 178 -4.04 16.98 15.92
N ASP A 179 -4.78 17.99 15.53
CA ASP A 179 -5.37 18.91 16.48
C ASP A 179 -6.41 18.16 17.35
N PRO A 180 -6.55 18.54 18.64
CA PRO A 180 -7.50 17.92 19.56
C PRO A 180 -8.96 17.98 19.10
#